data_578779fb230f14f300af97b042c008a7
#
_entry.id   578779fb230f14f300af97b042c008a7
#
_cell.length_a   1.000
_cell.length_b   1.000
_cell.length_c   1.000
_cell.angle_alpha   90.00
_cell.angle_beta   90.00
_cell.angle_gamma   90.00
#
_symmetry.space_group_name_H-M   'P 1'
#
loop_
_entity.id
_entity.type
_entity.pdbx_description
1 polymer ?
#
loop_
_entity_poly.entity_id
_entity_poly.type
_entity_poly.pdbx_seq_one_letter_code
_entity_poly.pdbx_strand_id
1 'polypeptide(L)'
;MDESQNNPVFESLLAEGGENFYHYINWLGLAKDSNLMILSSVHHYYYDFNDLKGVRTIINLKKLNQINHIDTFLNNVLRVLPEKAKFIGCFTDNKIRRGIAMPFYLSFRILSRLVNLFDTRSDRFMSRKDVIRLLETHQFGIVDMTEISNITYFCA
;
A
#
# COMPACT_ATOMS: atom_id res chain seq x y z
N MET A 1 -23.57 -16.83 16.58
CA MET A 1 -23.57 -15.38 16.63
C MET A 1 -22.13 -14.92 16.34
N ASP A 2 -21.96 -14.29 15.21
CA ASP A 2 -20.64 -13.97 14.66
C ASP A 2 -20.09 -12.73 15.39
N GLU A 3 -19.13 -12.90 16.28
CA GLU A 3 -18.45 -11.82 17.01
C GLU A 3 -17.52 -10.95 16.10
N SER A 4 -17.50 -11.22 14.80
CA SER A 4 -16.66 -10.51 13.84
C SER A 4 -17.21 -9.16 13.40
N GLN A 5 -18.44 -8.80 13.76
CA GLN A 5 -19.15 -7.63 13.22
C GLN A 5 -18.92 -6.31 13.96
N ASN A 6 -18.13 -6.28 15.04
CA ASN A 6 -17.97 -5.05 15.84
C ASN A 6 -16.51 -4.64 16.09
N ASN A 7 -15.61 -4.96 15.17
CA ASN A 7 -14.23 -4.47 15.26
C ASN A 7 -14.10 -3.17 14.45
N PRO A 8 -13.86 -2.01 15.08
CA PRO A 8 -13.74 -0.71 14.39
C PRO A 8 -12.62 -0.69 13.33
N VAL A 9 -11.63 -1.56 13.49
CA VAL A 9 -10.57 -1.79 12.50
C VAL A 9 -11.16 -2.33 11.21
N PHE A 10 -12.15 -3.23 11.31
CA PHE A 10 -12.83 -3.80 10.15
C PHE A 10 -13.68 -2.81 9.40
N GLU A 11 -14.42 -1.98 10.13
CA GLU A 11 -15.27 -0.95 9.52
C GLU A 11 -14.43 0.07 8.74
N SER A 12 -13.29 0.49 9.29
CA SER A 12 -12.35 1.38 8.62
C SER A 12 -11.74 0.72 7.37
N LEU A 13 -11.39 -0.56 7.47
CA LEU A 13 -10.83 -1.32 6.34
C LEU A 13 -11.82 -1.43 5.17
N LEU A 14 -13.08 -1.73 5.47
CA LEU A 14 -14.14 -1.82 4.46
C LEU A 14 -14.49 -0.46 3.87
N ALA A 15 -14.59 0.57 4.72
CA ALA A 15 -14.98 1.91 4.31
C ALA A 15 -13.94 2.59 3.38
N GLU A 16 -12.64 2.40 3.64
CA GLU A 16 -11.56 3.05 2.90
C GLU A 16 -10.81 2.12 1.95
N GLY A 17 -10.55 0.88 2.37
CA GLY A 17 -9.80 -0.11 1.59
C GLY A 17 -10.66 -0.90 0.60
N GLY A 18 -11.96 -0.98 0.85
CA GLY A 18 -12.91 -1.74 0.07
C GLY A 18 -12.86 -3.26 0.32
N GLU A 19 -13.83 -3.97 -0.25
CA GLU A 19 -13.99 -5.41 -0.07
C GLU A 19 -12.77 -6.22 -0.49
N ASN A 20 -12.10 -5.85 -1.57
CA ASN A 20 -10.94 -6.57 -2.06
C ASN A 20 -9.77 -6.52 -1.08
N PHE A 21 -9.55 -5.37 -0.43
CA PHE A 21 -8.52 -5.27 0.60
C PHE A 21 -8.86 -6.14 1.81
N TYR A 22 -10.12 -6.13 2.22
CA TYR A 22 -10.63 -6.99 3.27
C TYR A 22 -10.42 -8.48 2.95
N HIS A 23 -10.77 -8.91 1.75
CA HIS A 23 -10.56 -10.29 1.30
C HIS A 23 -9.09 -10.68 1.31
N TYR A 24 -8.20 -9.78 0.90
CA TYR A 24 -6.77 -10.01 0.94
C TYR A 24 -6.25 -10.19 2.37
N ILE A 25 -6.64 -9.32 3.30
CA ILE A 25 -6.26 -9.42 4.72
C ILE A 25 -6.80 -10.72 5.34
N ASN A 26 -8.02 -11.09 5.01
CA ASN A 26 -8.63 -12.32 5.50
C ASN A 26 -7.90 -13.57 4.93
N TRP A 27 -7.53 -13.53 3.66
CA TRP A 27 -6.76 -14.59 3.02
C TRP A 27 -5.37 -14.75 3.67
N LEU A 28 -4.72 -13.68 4.07
CA LEU A 28 -3.47 -13.71 4.84
C LEU A 28 -3.67 -14.25 6.28
N GLY A 29 -4.90 -14.49 6.72
CA GLY A 29 -5.21 -14.95 8.07
C GLY A 29 -5.06 -13.88 9.16
N LEU A 30 -4.99 -12.61 8.76
CA LEU A 30 -4.72 -11.48 9.66
C LEU A 30 -5.99 -10.78 10.16
N ALA A 31 -7.16 -11.17 9.68
CA ALA A 31 -8.42 -10.55 10.04
C ALA A 31 -8.76 -10.62 11.55
N LYS A 32 -8.16 -11.55 12.27
CA LYS A 32 -8.34 -11.74 13.73
C LYS A 32 -7.14 -11.28 14.57
N ASP A 33 -6.13 -10.67 13.92
CA ASP A 33 -4.95 -10.18 14.64
C ASP A 33 -5.33 -8.92 15.42
N SER A 34 -5.13 -8.90 16.73
CA SER A 34 -5.40 -7.77 17.60
C SER A 34 -4.29 -6.70 17.57
N ASN A 35 -3.14 -7.02 16.97
CA ASN A 35 -1.96 -6.15 16.94
C ASN A 35 -1.81 -5.43 15.59
N LEU A 36 -2.94 -5.07 14.98
CA LEU A 36 -3.01 -4.36 13.71
C LEU A 36 -3.05 -2.84 13.92
N MET A 37 -2.35 -2.13 13.05
CA MET A 37 -2.52 -0.69 12.85
C MET A 37 -2.93 -0.42 11.41
N ILE A 38 -3.95 0.41 11.21
CA ILE A 38 -4.36 0.87 9.89
C ILE A 38 -3.93 2.32 9.68
N LEU A 39 -3.19 2.57 8.61
CA LEU A 39 -2.89 3.89 8.11
C LEU A 39 -3.96 4.26 7.07
N SER A 40 -4.84 5.15 7.48
CA SER A 40 -5.93 5.68 6.64
C SER A 40 -5.42 6.77 5.70
N SER A 41 -6.05 6.92 4.54
CA SER A 41 -5.80 8.03 3.62
C SER A 41 -6.42 9.35 4.08
N VAL A 42 -7.42 9.28 4.95
CA VAL A 42 -8.25 10.41 5.37
C VAL A 42 -7.77 11.04 6.68
N HIS A 43 -7.16 10.26 7.56
CA HIS A 43 -6.72 10.72 8.86
C HIS A 43 -5.19 10.76 8.91
N HIS A 44 -4.63 11.93 9.21
CA HIS A 44 -3.23 12.07 9.60
C HIS A 44 -3.11 11.66 11.07
N TYR A 45 -2.72 10.42 11.29
CA TYR A 45 -2.48 9.95 12.65
C TYR A 45 -1.10 10.42 13.11
N TYR A 46 -1.07 11.22 14.19
CA TYR A 46 0.12 11.40 14.99
C TYR A 46 0.16 10.25 15.99
N TYR A 47 1.03 9.29 15.76
CA TYR A 47 1.20 8.17 16.67
C TYR A 47 2.26 8.52 17.71
N ASP A 48 1.93 8.33 18.99
CA ASP A 48 2.95 8.26 20.02
C ASP A 48 3.70 6.94 19.87
N PHE A 49 5.03 7.00 19.77
CA PHE A 49 5.87 5.81 19.64
C PHE A 49 5.68 4.81 20.80
N ASN A 50 5.14 5.25 21.93
CA ASN A 50 4.86 4.38 23.07
C ASN A 50 3.67 3.45 22.82
N ASP A 51 2.68 3.88 22.04
CA ASP A 51 1.48 3.10 21.70
C ASP A 51 1.77 2.02 20.66
N LEU A 52 2.91 2.11 19.96
CA LEU A 52 3.26 1.22 18.85
C LEU A 52 4.01 -0.04 19.26
N LYS A 53 4.39 -0.18 20.52
CA LYS A 53 5.19 -1.33 21.02
C LYS A 53 4.52 -2.70 20.84
N GLY A 54 3.21 -2.74 20.70
CA GLY A 54 2.43 -3.96 20.48
C GLY A 54 2.08 -4.24 19.02
N VAL A 55 2.32 -3.29 18.11
CA VAL A 55 1.92 -3.43 16.71
C VAL A 55 2.82 -4.42 16.00
N ARG A 56 2.22 -5.45 15.38
CA ARG A 56 2.92 -6.47 14.60
C ARG A 56 2.59 -6.41 13.11
N THR A 57 1.55 -5.65 12.76
CA THR A 57 1.12 -5.52 11.36
C THR A 57 0.66 -4.09 11.12
N ILE A 58 1.23 -3.44 10.12
CA ILE A 58 0.76 -2.15 9.62
C ILE A 58 0.08 -2.37 8.27
N ILE A 59 -1.15 -1.89 8.13
CA ILE A 59 -1.92 -1.92 6.89
C ILE A 59 -2.02 -0.49 6.38
N ASN A 60 -1.46 -0.22 5.21
CA ASN A 60 -1.56 1.08 4.55
C ASN A 60 -2.62 1.02 3.46
N LEU A 61 -3.72 1.75 3.64
CA LEU A 61 -4.84 1.78 2.70
C LEU A 61 -4.59 2.67 1.48
N LYS A 62 -3.70 3.64 1.62
CA LYS A 62 -3.34 4.51 0.50
C LYS A 62 -2.42 3.79 -0.47
N LYS A 63 -2.76 3.83 -1.76
CA LYS A 63 -1.89 3.23 -2.80
C LYS A 63 -0.49 3.85 -2.76
N LEU A 64 0.55 3.03 -2.91
CA LEU A 64 1.93 3.53 -2.96
C LEU A 64 2.15 4.55 -4.08
N ASN A 65 1.42 4.41 -5.20
CA ASN A 65 1.44 5.37 -6.32
C ASN A 65 1.06 6.80 -5.91
N GLN A 66 0.29 6.95 -4.83
CA GLN A 66 -0.28 8.21 -4.37
C GLN A 66 0.48 8.84 -3.20
N ILE A 67 1.58 8.23 -2.77
CA ILE A 67 2.41 8.73 -1.67
C ILE A 67 3.52 9.61 -2.23
N ASN A 68 3.48 10.92 -1.95
CA ASN A 68 4.42 11.89 -2.52
C ASN A 68 5.88 11.66 -2.12
N HIS A 69 6.14 11.36 -0.84
CA HIS A 69 7.48 11.14 -0.30
C HIS A 69 7.62 9.68 0.14
N ILE A 70 7.57 8.76 -0.83
CA ILE A 70 7.49 7.33 -0.56
C ILE A 70 8.69 6.79 0.22
N ASP A 71 9.89 7.26 -0.09
CA ASP A 71 11.11 6.85 0.61
C ASP A 71 11.06 7.26 2.10
N THR A 72 10.66 8.49 2.38
CA THR A 72 10.47 8.98 3.74
C THR A 72 9.38 8.19 4.46
N PHE A 73 8.27 7.92 3.77
CA PHE A 73 7.18 7.13 4.31
C PHE A 73 7.63 5.71 4.69
N LEU A 74 8.30 5.00 3.79
CA LEU A 74 8.80 3.64 4.04
C LEU A 74 9.85 3.60 5.15
N ASN A 75 10.75 4.57 5.19
CA ASN A 75 11.70 4.70 6.30
C ASN A 75 11.01 4.91 7.65
N ASN A 76 9.94 5.71 7.70
CA ASN A 76 9.17 5.91 8.92
C ASN A 76 8.43 4.64 9.33
N VAL A 77 7.83 3.92 8.38
CA VAL A 77 7.19 2.62 8.64
C VAL A 77 8.21 1.63 9.21
N LEU A 78 9.38 1.53 8.60
CA LEU A 78 10.46 0.64 9.08
C LEU A 78 10.93 0.97 10.50
N ARG A 79 11.02 2.27 10.83
CA ARG A 79 11.44 2.72 12.19
C ARG A 79 10.42 2.38 13.28
N VAL A 80 9.16 2.27 12.90
CA VAL A 80 8.03 2.02 13.82
C VAL A 80 7.79 0.53 13.99
N LEU A 81 7.96 -0.25 12.94
CA LEU A 81 7.73 -1.69 12.96
C LEU A 81 8.81 -2.42 13.76
N PRO A 82 8.41 -3.29 14.72
CA PRO A 82 9.34 -4.19 15.35
C PRO A 82 9.87 -5.24 14.35
N GLU A 83 10.97 -5.91 14.71
CA GLU A 83 11.49 -7.03 13.92
C GLU A 83 10.40 -8.09 13.69
N LYS A 84 10.33 -8.63 12.48
CA LYS A 84 9.35 -9.62 12.02
C LYS A 84 7.90 -9.13 11.97
N ALA A 85 7.68 -7.83 12.06
CA ALA A 85 6.36 -7.27 11.81
C ALA A 85 6.06 -7.26 10.30
N LYS A 86 4.77 -7.18 9.96
CA LYS A 86 4.30 -7.19 8.57
C LYS A 86 3.89 -5.79 8.13
N PHE A 87 4.27 -5.44 6.91
CA PHE A 87 3.79 -4.24 6.24
C PHE A 87 2.92 -4.65 5.04
N ILE A 88 1.66 -4.22 5.05
CA ILE A 88 0.69 -4.55 4.02
C ILE A 88 0.24 -3.28 3.33
N GLY A 89 0.17 -3.34 2.01
CA GLY A 89 -0.27 -2.20 1.22
C GLY A 89 -0.75 -2.61 -0.16
N CYS A 90 -1.01 -1.61 -0.99
CA CYS A 90 -1.44 -1.84 -2.36
C CYS A 90 -0.89 -0.77 -3.31
N PHE A 91 -0.90 -1.09 -4.58
CA PHE A 91 -0.55 -0.18 -5.67
C PHE A 91 -1.27 -0.59 -6.96
N THR A 92 -1.31 0.32 -7.91
CA THR A 92 -1.79 0.00 -9.27
C THR A 92 -0.57 -0.31 -10.14
N ASP A 93 -0.50 -1.55 -10.68
CA ASP A 93 0.55 -1.92 -11.65
C ASP A 93 0.19 -1.35 -13.02
N ASN A 94 1.00 -0.41 -13.49
CA ASN A 94 0.77 0.27 -14.76
C ASN A 94 1.13 -0.56 -16.01
N LYS A 95 1.46 -1.84 -15.87
CA LYS A 95 1.63 -2.75 -17.01
C LYS A 95 0.37 -2.87 -17.85
N ILE A 96 -0.80 -2.75 -17.27
CA ILE A 96 -2.09 -2.93 -17.93
C ILE A 96 -2.35 -1.85 -18.98
N ARG A 97 -1.78 -0.65 -18.85
CA ARG A 97 -1.87 0.40 -19.87
C ARG A 97 -0.98 0.16 -21.11
N ARG A 98 -0.03 -0.79 -21.07
CA ARG A 98 0.82 -1.14 -22.22
C ARG A 98 0.13 -2.01 -23.28
N GLY A 99 -1.05 -2.53 -22.99
CA GLY A 99 -1.85 -3.31 -23.94
C GLY A 99 -2.57 -2.49 -25.02
N ILE A 100 -2.62 -1.16 -24.87
CA ILE A 100 -3.11 -0.27 -25.92
C ILE A 100 -1.88 0.20 -26.70
N ALA A 101 -1.56 -0.52 -27.78
CA ALA A 101 -0.50 -0.18 -28.69
C ALA A 101 -0.79 1.17 -29.35
N MET A 102 -0.16 2.23 -28.83
CA MET A 102 -0.04 3.49 -29.57
C MET A 102 1.39 3.60 -30.12
N PRO A 103 1.54 3.90 -31.43
CA PRO A 103 2.85 3.93 -32.11
C PRO A 103 3.68 5.20 -31.83
N PHE A 104 3.43 5.89 -30.70
CA PHE A 104 4.13 7.14 -30.33
C PHE A 104 5.07 6.96 -29.14
N TYR A 105 6.06 6.09 -29.29
CA TYR A 105 7.00 5.74 -28.22
C TYR A 105 7.94 6.89 -27.76
N LEU A 106 8.13 7.92 -28.56
CA LEU A 106 9.07 9.03 -28.25
C LEU A 106 8.41 10.18 -27.48
N SER A 107 7.13 10.45 -27.72
CA SER A 107 6.44 11.60 -27.11
C SER A 107 6.03 11.33 -25.66
N PHE A 108 5.85 10.08 -25.27
CA PHE A 108 5.32 9.72 -23.95
C PHE A 108 6.37 9.89 -22.82
N ARG A 109 7.65 9.69 -23.09
CA ARG A 109 8.72 9.91 -22.09
C ARG A 109 8.94 11.40 -21.77
N ILE A 110 8.70 12.27 -22.73
CA ILE A 110 8.81 13.73 -22.56
C ILE A 110 7.53 14.25 -21.90
N LEU A 111 6.36 13.76 -22.32
CA LEU A 111 5.07 14.16 -21.76
C LEU A 111 4.89 13.72 -20.30
N SER A 112 5.37 12.51 -19.94
CA SER A 112 5.32 12.04 -18.56
C SER A 112 6.22 12.84 -17.60
N ARG A 113 7.33 13.41 -18.11
CA ARG A 113 8.16 14.33 -17.32
C ARG A 113 7.49 15.69 -17.12
N LEU A 114 6.75 16.17 -18.11
CA LEU A 114 6.02 17.45 -18.03
C LEU A 114 4.74 17.33 -17.19
N VAL A 115 4.00 16.24 -17.33
CA VAL A 115 2.79 15.97 -16.54
C VAL A 115 3.12 15.81 -15.05
N ASN A 116 4.27 15.19 -14.72
CA ASN A 116 4.74 15.05 -13.33
C ASN A 116 5.14 16.39 -12.67
N LEU A 117 5.34 17.45 -13.46
CA LEU A 117 5.66 18.80 -12.95
C LEU A 117 4.40 19.61 -12.58
N PHE A 118 3.24 19.30 -13.18
CA PHE A 118 2.03 20.11 -13.04
C PHE A 118 0.90 19.44 -12.27
N ASP A 119 0.96 18.13 -12.03
CA ASP A 119 -0.12 17.41 -11.38
C ASP A 119 0.28 16.94 -9.96
N THR A 120 -0.14 17.68 -8.97
CA THR A 120 0.00 17.34 -7.54
C THR A 120 -0.86 16.14 -7.12
N ARG A 121 -1.62 15.54 -8.03
CA ARG A 121 -2.49 14.37 -7.83
C ARG A 121 -2.16 13.20 -8.74
N SER A 122 -1.08 13.25 -9.51
CA SER A 122 -0.78 12.15 -10.44
C SER A 122 -0.27 10.92 -9.70
N ASP A 123 -1.00 9.82 -9.89
CA ASP A 123 -0.52 8.49 -9.53
C ASP A 123 0.84 8.26 -10.20
N ARG A 124 1.86 8.00 -9.41
CA ARG A 124 3.18 7.64 -9.94
C ARG A 124 3.08 6.36 -10.76
N PHE A 125 3.75 6.33 -11.89
CA PHE A 125 3.89 5.10 -12.67
C PHE A 125 4.81 4.14 -11.92
N MET A 126 4.25 3.03 -11.42
CA MET A 126 4.98 1.98 -10.72
C MET A 126 4.66 0.64 -11.38
N SER A 127 5.66 -0.13 -11.70
CA SER A 127 5.49 -1.53 -12.08
C SER A 127 5.70 -2.43 -10.87
N ARG A 128 5.21 -3.67 -10.95
CA ARG A 128 5.47 -4.68 -9.92
C ARG A 128 6.96 -4.81 -9.59
N LYS A 129 7.84 -4.76 -10.60
CA LYS A 129 9.29 -4.83 -10.42
C LYS A 129 9.84 -3.60 -9.66
N ASP A 130 9.29 -2.42 -9.93
CA ASP A 130 9.72 -1.19 -9.27
C ASP A 130 9.32 -1.21 -7.81
N VAL A 131 8.11 -1.70 -7.49
CA VAL A 131 7.64 -1.83 -6.12
C VAL A 131 8.44 -2.87 -5.35
N ILE A 132 8.77 -4.02 -5.95
CA ILE A 132 9.64 -5.03 -5.35
C ILE A 132 10.97 -4.40 -4.98
N ARG A 133 11.64 -3.76 -5.95
CA ARG A 133 12.93 -3.10 -5.72
C ARG A 133 12.84 -2.02 -4.65
N LEU A 134 11.79 -1.22 -4.65
CA LEU A 134 11.55 -0.17 -3.68
C LEU A 134 11.44 -0.75 -2.27
N LEU A 135 10.63 -1.78 -2.07
CA LEU A 135 10.44 -2.43 -0.77
C LEU A 135 11.74 -3.08 -0.29
N GLU A 136 12.43 -3.82 -1.14
CA GLU A 136 13.71 -4.45 -0.81
C GLU A 136 14.80 -3.43 -0.45
N THR A 137 14.86 -2.29 -1.17
CA THR A 137 15.80 -1.19 -0.84
C THR A 137 15.55 -0.63 0.56
N HIS A 138 14.30 -0.65 1.02
CA HIS A 138 13.91 -0.23 2.37
C HIS A 138 13.84 -1.42 3.36
N GLN A 139 14.51 -2.53 3.07
CA GLN A 139 14.66 -3.69 3.96
C GLN A 139 13.34 -4.44 4.25
N PHE A 140 12.31 -4.27 3.43
CA PHE A 140 11.10 -5.07 3.50
C PHE A 140 11.24 -6.33 2.66
N GLY A 141 11.12 -7.49 3.29
CA GLY A 141 11.11 -8.78 2.62
C GLY A 141 9.71 -9.14 2.13
N ILE A 142 9.53 -9.32 0.82
CA ILE A 142 8.21 -9.62 0.26
C ILE A 142 7.81 -11.05 0.57
N VAL A 143 6.67 -11.20 1.25
CA VAL A 143 6.05 -12.49 1.59
C VAL A 143 5.04 -12.90 0.54
N ASP A 144 4.21 -11.95 0.10
CA ASP A 144 3.18 -12.16 -0.92
C ASP A 144 2.93 -10.92 -1.76
N MET A 145 2.48 -11.13 -3.01
CA MET A 145 2.07 -10.06 -3.90
C MET A 145 1.02 -10.58 -4.90
N THR A 146 -0.22 -10.23 -4.66
CA THR A 146 -1.41 -10.74 -5.37
C THR A 146 -2.20 -9.60 -6.01
N GLU A 147 -2.62 -9.78 -7.26
CA GLU A 147 -3.47 -8.85 -7.98
C GLU A 147 -4.95 -9.23 -7.87
N ILE A 148 -5.78 -8.27 -7.46
CA ILE A 148 -7.24 -8.42 -7.39
C ILE A 148 -7.87 -7.17 -8.01
N SER A 149 -8.68 -7.33 -9.04
CA SER A 149 -9.40 -6.24 -9.71
C SER A 149 -8.50 -5.05 -10.12
N ASN A 150 -7.37 -5.33 -10.77
CA ASN A 150 -6.38 -4.34 -11.25
C ASN A 150 -5.65 -3.57 -10.14
N ILE A 151 -5.74 -4.00 -8.90
CA ILE A 151 -4.95 -3.51 -7.78
C ILE A 151 -4.05 -4.64 -7.32
N THR A 152 -2.77 -4.37 -7.17
CA THR A 152 -1.82 -5.31 -6.60
C THR A 152 -1.68 -5.04 -5.12
N TYR A 153 -1.98 -6.02 -4.31
CA TYR A 153 -1.80 -6.04 -2.86
C TYR A 153 -0.49 -6.75 -2.54
N PHE A 154 0.18 -6.33 -1.49
CA PHE A 154 1.41 -6.96 -1.04
C PHE A 154 1.46 -7.10 0.47
N CYS A 155 2.18 -8.12 0.93
CA CYS A 155 2.62 -8.33 2.30
C CYS A 155 4.16 -8.43 2.30
N ALA A 156 4.81 -7.61 3.10
CA ALA A 156 6.27 -7.53 3.21
C ALA A 156 6.70 -7.47 4.67
#